data_dd1ee3312770d1564126ca4fd3929937
#
_entry.id   dd1ee3312770d1564126ca4fd3929937
#
_cell.length_a   1.000
_cell.length_b   1.000
_cell.length_c   1.000
_cell.angle_alpha   90.00
_cell.angle_beta   90.00
_cell.angle_gamma   90.00
#
_symmetry.space_group_name_H-M   'P 1'
#
loop_
_entity.id
_entity.type
_entity.pdbx_description
1 polymer ?
#
loop_
_entity_poly.entity_id
_entity_poly.type
_entity_poly.pdbx_seq_one_letter_code
_entity_poly.pdbx_strand_id
1 'polypeptide(L)' 'MNQEMKLAVLIDAENISNKYIDVILSEANNLGNVVYKRIYGNWTTPQMASWKNIILDNAIQPIQQYSR' A
#
# COMPACT_ATOMS: atom_id res chain seq x y z
N MET A 1 14.66 20.34 8.90
CA MET A 1 14.72 19.72 9.11
C MET A 1 14.73 18.72 8.78
N ASN A 2 14.75 18.34 8.52
CA ASN A 2 14.66 17.42 7.99
C ASN A 2 14.44 16.32 8.56
N GLN A 3 13.87 15.86 8.64
CA GLN A 3 13.75 14.90 9.17
C GLN A 3 13.94 13.79 8.70
N GLU A 4 14.29 13.23 8.97
CA GLU A 4 14.96 12.02 8.64
C GLU A 4 14.19 10.81 9.07
N MET A 5 12.93 10.96 9.43
CA MET A 5 12.08 9.82 9.76
C MET A 5 11.87 8.97 8.51
N LYS A 6 12.19 7.69 8.62
CA LYS A 6 11.97 6.72 7.55
C LYS A 6 10.76 5.87 7.87
N LEU A 7 9.90 5.71 6.89
CA LEU A 7 8.62 5.03 7.08
C LEU A 7 8.49 3.86 6.13
N ALA A 8 7.83 2.81 6.59
CA ALA A 8 7.35 1.73 5.76
C ALA A 8 5.82 1.79 5.77
N VAL A 9 5.21 1.70 4.60
CA VAL A 9 3.76 1.68 4.50
C VAL A 9 3.33 0.24 4.25
N LEU A 10 2.54 -0.30 5.16
CA LEU A 10 2.03 -1.66 5.06
C LEU A 10 0.52 -1.61 4.96
N ILE A 11 -0.02 -2.15 3.89
CA ILE A 11 -1.44 -2.03 3.56
C ILE A 11 -2.08 -3.40 3.59
N ASP A 12 -3.23 -3.51 4.27
CA ASP A 12 -4.04 -4.73 4.27
C ASP A 12 -5.15 -4.55 3.24
N ALA A 13 -4.96 -5.11 2.06
CA ALA A 13 -5.86 -4.89 0.93
C ALA A 13 -7.25 -5.47 1.17
N GLU A 14 -7.39 -6.41 2.10
CA GLU A 14 -8.69 -7.04 2.35
C GLU A 14 -9.54 -6.21 3.31
N ASN A 15 -8.93 -5.27 4.01
CA ASN A 15 -9.63 -4.49 5.03
C ASN A 15 -9.71 -3.00 4.72
N ILE A 16 -9.14 -2.56 3.60
CA ILE A 16 -9.18 -1.14 3.26
C ILE A 16 -9.61 -0.99 1.80
N SER A 17 -10.41 0.04 1.53
CA SER A 17 -10.82 0.34 0.17
C SER A 17 -9.68 1.02 -0.58
N ASN A 18 -9.51 0.65 -1.85
CA ASN A 18 -8.45 1.23 -2.67
C ASN A 18 -8.63 2.73 -2.92
N LYS A 19 -9.83 3.25 -2.72
CA LYS A 19 -10.05 4.69 -2.91
C LYS A 19 -9.34 5.55 -1.88
N TYR A 20 -8.85 4.96 -0.79
CA TYR A 20 -8.16 5.72 0.25
C TYR A 20 -6.65 5.77 0.06
N ILE A 21 -6.12 5.09 -0.95
CA ILE A 21 -4.67 4.96 -1.11
C ILE A 21 -3.98 6.30 -1.32
N ASP A 22 -4.56 7.18 -2.13
CA ASP A 22 -3.94 8.46 -2.38
C ASP A 22 -3.80 9.27 -1.09
N VAL A 23 -4.82 9.25 -0.24
CA VAL A 23 -4.78 9.95 1.04
C VAL A 23 -3.73 9.33 1.95
N ILE A 24 -3.69 7.99 2.03
CA ILE A 24 -2.75 7.29 2.89
C ILE A 24 -1.32 7.61 2.49
N LEU A 25 -1.00 7.53 1.21
CA LEU A 25 0.35 7.77 0.74
C LEU A 25 0.74 9.24 0.89
N SER A 26 -0.21 10.14 0.66
CA SER A 26 0.04 11.56 0.87
C SER A 26 0.37 11.86 2.32
N GLU A 27 -0.41 11.30 3.25
CA GLU A 27 -0.16 11.50 4.67
C GLU A 27 1.18 10.90 5.09
N ALA A 28 1.51 9.72 4.58
CA ALA A 28 2.79 9.10 4.90
C ALA A 28 3.94 9.97 4.44
N ASN A 29 3.85 10.54 3.23
CA ASN A 29 4.89 11.41 2.69
C ASN A 29 5.03 12.70 3.50
N ASN A 30 3.95 13.16 4.11
CA ASN A 30 4.00 14.34 4.98
C ASN A 30 4.68 14.03 6.30
N LEU A 31 4.62 12.79 6.75
CA LEU A 31 5.20 12.39 8.04
C LEU A 31 6.69 12.11 7.96
N GLY A 32 7.16 11.67 6.80
CA GLY A 32 8.57 11.34 6.68
C GLY A 32 8.90 10.79 5.32
N ASN A 33 10.04 10.12 5.21
CA ASN A 33 10.52 9.55 3.97
C ASN A 33 10.03 8.10 3.85
N VAL A 34 9.14 7.85 2.90
CA VAL A 34 8.60 6.51 2.67
C VAL A 34 9.66 5.69 1.93
N VAL A 35 10.24 4.72 2.60
CA VAL A 35 11.33 3.92 2.04
C VAL A 35 10.82 2.69 1.31
N TYR A 36 9.70 2.13 1.70
CA TYR A 36 9.05 1.10 0.90
C TYR A 36 7.57 1.01 1.24
N LYS A 37 6.84 0.40 0.30
CA LYS A 37 5.38 0.24 0.40
C LYS A 37 5.05 -1.21 0.05
N ARG A 38 4.29 -1.87 0.91
CA ARG A 38 3.86 -3.25 0.68
C ARG A 38 2.37 -3.38 0.90
N ILE A 39 1.74 -4.21 0.09
CA ILE A 39 0.32 -4.45 0.20
C ILE A 39 0.07 -5.94 0.28
N TYR A 40 -0.67 -6.34 1.30
CA TYR A 40 -0.92 -7.74 1.62
C TYR A 40 -2.35 -8.10 1.23
N GLY A 41 -2.50 -9.19 0.54
CA GLY A 41 -3.81 -9.67 0.14
C GLY A 41 -3.73 -11.01 -0.55
N ASN A 42 -4.88 -11.59 -0.79
CA ASN A 42 -4.94 -12.85 -1.55
C ASN A 42 -5.15 -12.50 -3.02
N TRP A 43 -4.05 -12.41 -3.75
CA TRP A 43 -4.05 -11.95 -5.14
C TRP A 43 -4.63 -12.97 -6.10
N THR A 44 -5.02 -14.15 -5.60
CA THR A 44 -5.70 -15.14 -6.42
C THR A 44 -7.21 -14.87 -6.53
N THR A 45 -7.73 -13.92 -5.77
CA THR A 45 -9.16 -13.63 -5.80
C THR A 45 -9.47 -12.54 -6.81
N PRO A 46 -10.66 -12.60 -7.47
CA PRO A 46 -11.00 -11.60 -8.48
C PRO A 46 -11.13 -10.18 -7.94
N GLN A 47 -11.52 -10.02 -6.68
CA GLN A 47 -11.70 -8.69 -6.11
C GLN A 47 -10.38 -7.92 -6.04
N MET A 48 -9.25 -8.62 -6.01
CA MET A 48 -7.95 -7.96 -5.95
C MET A 48 -7.57 -7.31 -7.28
N ALA A 49 -8.28 -7.62 -8.35
CA ALA A 49 -7.96 -7.04 -9.66
C ALA A 49 -8.06 -5.52 -9.67
N SER A 50 -8.94 -4.96 -8.82
CA SER A 50 -9.09 -3.50 -8.75
C SER A 50 -7.86 -2.78 -8.20
N TRP A 51 -6.95 -3.52 -7.58
CA TRP A 51 -5.73 -2.96 -7.02
C TRP A 51 -4.60 -2.87 -8.03
N LYS A 52 -4.71 -3.55 -9.16
CA LYS A 52 -3.57 -3.74 -10.06
C LYS A 52 -2.93 -2.43 -10.51
N ASN A 53 -3.75 -1.50 -11.02
CA ASN A 53 -3.21 -0.23 -11.51
C ASN A 53 -2.66 0.61 -10.37
N ILE A 54 -3.31 0.56 -9.22
CA ILE A 54 -2.86 1.30 -8.04
C ILE A 54 -1.48 0.82 -7.60
N ILE A 55 -1.29 -0.48 -7.60
CA ILE A 55 -0.01 -1.10 -7.24
C ILE A 55 1.08 -0.65 -8.20
N LEU A 56 0.79 -0.68 -9.50
CA LEU A 56 1.77 -0.31 -10.51
C LEU A 56 2.08 1.18 -10.48
N ASP A 57 1.05 2.01 -10.36
CA ASP A 57 1.21 3.46 -10.42
C ASP A 57 1.96 4.01 -9.21
N ASN A 58 1.91 3.32 -8.08
CA ASN A 58 2.48 3.80 -6.84
C ASN A 58 3.70 3.01 -6.37
N ALA A 59 4.19 2.10 -7.20
CA ALA A 59 5.36 1.29 -6.90
C ALA A 59 5.20 0.55 -5.57
N ILE A 60 4.03 -0.05 -5.37
CA ILE A 60 3.74 -0.82 -4.17
C ILE A 60 4.10 -2.28 -4.45
N GLN A 61 4.74 -2.94 -3.50
CA GLN A 61 5.09 -4.35 -3.65
C GLN A 61 3.96 -5.23 -3.13
N PRO A 62 3.32 -6.06 -4.00
CA PRO A 62 2.28 -6.96 -3.52
C PRO A 62 2.88 -8.17 -2.84
N ILE A 63 2.28 -8.56 -1.72
CA ILE A 63 2.69 -9.74 -0.97
C ILE A 63 1.49 -10.65 -0.87
N GLN A 64 1.66 -11.91 -1.25
CA GLN A 64 0.58 -12.90 -1.16
C GLN A 64 0.33 -13.27 0.29
N GLN A 65 -0.94 -13.22 0.67
CA GLN A 65 -1.37 -13.62 1.99
C GLN A 65 -2.61 -14.48 1.83
N TYR A 66 -2.50 -15.76 2.17
CA TYR A 66 -3.63 -16.66 2.02
C TYR A 66 -4.61 -16.50 3.18
N SER A 67 -5.90 -16.51 2.84
CA SER A 67 -6.94 -16.47 3.85
C SER A 67 -7.05 -17.80 4.56
N ARG A 68 -7.57 -17.76 5.74
CA ARG A 68 -7.80 -18.98 6.50
C ARG A 68 -9.23 -19.41 6.46
#